data_74122d2a5ab1a505ea12ac7a86e675a3
#
_entry.id   74122d2a5ab1a505ea12ac7a86e675a3
#
_cell.length_a   1.000
_cell.length_b   1.000
_cell.length_c   1.000
_cell.angle_alpha   90.00
_cell.angle_beta   90.00
_cell.angle_gamma   90.00
#
_symmetry.space_group_name_H-M   'P 1'
#
loop_
_entity.id
_entity.type
_entity.pdbx_description
1 polymer ?
#
loop_
_entity_poly.entity_id
_entity_poly.type
_entity_poly.pdbx_seq_one_letter_code
_entity_poly.pdbx_strand_id
1 'polypeptide(L)'
;MFYRVKVEVKNDSYAITACDGLKLDNGANDPALPPMSTSTPVVYNGRAYIGVSGTGQFTPYSGHNITVIGLGDTMSIAYSVPTQGYPQTSGLLTTAYDSHVYVYFFDNYTPGTLRVLRDAPNQTLADYTTQELYKGYSYQAPYAIFTPYGDQAQYAICSPITDSNGTIYFKNDSAYLMAFGRSVEKIEVTKQPNKAQYEVGETFDKAGMVVTATLSDGSMRDVTDMVSAPAGKLADGTTELTLEFGRGQTMYRNLPNGNKMTAGNKIAAITTTVQISVGESTDAVELADGITWSFRPAANTLSINGEIPEGHKVLIACYDENGMLTKLEVLTIKGSVKLPDSARIRVFYIDGDSKPLCAAATVLE
;
A
#
# COMPACT_ATOMS: atom_id res chain seq x y z
N MET A 1 -4.31 -18.89 33.51
CA MET A 1 -5.71 -18.50 33.72
C MET A 1 -6.02 -17.29 32.88
N PHE A 2 -7.17 -17.29 32.23
CA PHE A 2 -7.77 -16.12 31.60
C PHE A 2 -8.88 -15.59 32.52
N TYR A 3 -8.91 -14.30 32.78
CA TYR A 3 -9.87 -13.69 33.67
C TYR A 3 -10.77 -12.70 32.94
N ARG A 4 -12.07 -12.76 33.24
CA ARG A 4 -13.04 -11.74 32.87
C ARG A 4 -13.45 -11.00 34.15
N VAL A 5 -13.29 -9.66 34.12
CA VAL A 5 -13.59 -8.81 35.27
C VAL A 5 -14.74 -7.86 34.88
N LYS A 6 -15.79 -7.84 35.69
CA LYS A 6 -16.87 -6.85 35.55
C LYS A 6 -16.57 -5.66 36.46
N VAL A 7 -16.50 -4.49 35.83
CA VAL A 7 -16.28 -3.21 36.52
C VAL A 7 -17.55 -2.37 36.42
N GLU A 8 -18.04 -1.85 37.53
CA GLU A 8 -19.11 -0.88 37.58
C GLU A 8 -18.55 0.50 37.96
N VAL A 9 -18.96 1.52 37.23
CA VAL A 9 -18.57 2.90 37.51
C VAL A 9 -19.77 3.65 38.06
N LYS A 10 -19.63 4.21 39.28
CA LYS A 10 -20.65 5.05 39.92
C LYS A 10 -20.00 6.25 40.60
N ASN A 11 -20.48 7.46 40.30
CA ASN A 11 -20.06 8.71 40.96
C ASN A 11 -18.54 8.87 41.01
N ASP A 12 -17.85 8.78 39.87
CA ASP A 12 -16.39 8.90 39.73
C ASP A 12 -15.56 7.83 40.49
N SER A 13 -16.20 6.80 40.99
CA SER A 13 -15.57 5.63 41.54
C SER A 13 -15.85 4.37 40.71
N TYR A 14 -15.00 3.38 40.81
CA TYR A 14 -15.21 2.09 40.15
C TYR A 14 -15.08 0.96 41.18
N ALA A 15 -15.85 -0.09 40.96
CA ALA A 15 -15.79 -1.32 41.79
C ALA A 15 -15.79 -2.56 40.89
N ILE A 16 -14.99 -3.54 41.23
CA ILE A 16 -15.04 -4.86 40.62
C ILE A 16 -16.25 -5.60 41.27
N THR A 17 -17.25 -5.93 40.45
CA THR A 17 -18.47 -6.57 40.90
C THR A 17 -18.53 -8.09 40.62
N ALA A 18 -17.69 -8.55 39.65
CA ALA A 18 -17.54 -9.98 39.40
C ALA A 18 -16.17 -10.25 38.78
N CYS A 19 -15.66 -11.47 39.01
CA CYS A 19 -14.43 -11.96 38.41
C CYS A 19 -14.57 -13.46 38.13
N ASP A 20 -14.51 -13.83 36.85
CA ASP A 20 -14.52 -15.23 36.42
C ASP A 20 -13.14 -15.64 35.92
N GLY A 21 -12.72 -16.87 36.15
CA GLY A 21 -11.44 -17.40 35.69
C GLY A 21 -11.62 -18.67 34.87
N LEU A 22 -10.94 -18.72 33.71
CA LEU A 22 -10.88 -19.89 32.84
C LEU A 22 -9.44 -20.42 32.76
N LYS A 23 -9.22 -21.71 33.03
CA LYS A 23 -7.93 -22.34 32.80
C LYS A 23 -7.71 -22.54 31.31
N LEU A 24 -6.60 -22.00 30.80
CA LEU A 24 -6.20 -22.20 29.41
C LEU A 24 -5.56 -23.59 29.27
N ASP A 25 -5.78 -24.21 28.11
CA ASP A 25 -5.09 -25.41 27.68
C ASP A 25 -3.99 -25.03 26.69
N ASN A 26 -2.84 -25.65 26.80
CA ASN A 26 -1.68 -25.39 25.95
C ASN A 26 -1.46 -26.48 24.89
N GLY A 27 -2.31 -27.51 24.85
CA GLY A 27 -2.12 -28.65 23.94
C GLY A 27 -0.87 -29.49 24.23
N ALA A 28 -0.07 -29.16 25.24
CA ALA A 28 1.01 -30.03 25.70
C ALA A 28 0.44 -31.10 26.66
N ASN A 29 0.73 -32.35 26.39
CA ASN A 29 0.31 -33.47 27.26
C ASN A 29 1.16 -33.57 28.55
N ASP A 30 1.85 -32.52 28.94
CA ASP A 30 2.68 -32.48 30.12
C ASP A 30 2.00 -31.65 31.22
N PRO A 31 1.39 -32.30 32.24
CA PRO A 31 0.72 -31.63 33.35
C PRO A 31 1.67 -30.83 34.25
N ALA A 32 2.99 -31.07 34.16
CA ALA A 32 3.99 -30.35 34.94
C ALA A 32 4.27 -28.95 34.36
N LEU A 33 3.86 -28.68 33.12
CA LEU A 33 4.10 -27.39 32.42
C LEU A 33 2.78 -26.59 32.37
N PRO A 34 2.63 -25.56 33.20
CA PRO A 34 1.43 -24.74 33.19
C PRO A 34 1.36 -23.96 31.87
N PRO A 35 0.15 -23.78 31.30
CA PRO A 35 -0.03 -22.94 30.13
C PRO A 35 0.35 -21.48 30.46
N MET A 36 1.12 -20.86 29.57
CA MET A 36 1.57 -19.47 29.68
C MET A 36 0.96 -18.63 28.62
N SER A 37 0.69 -17.37 28.93
CA SER A 37 0.35 -16.37 27.92
C SER A 37 0.94 -15.02 28.31
N THR A 38 1.66 -14.40 27.37
CA THR A 38 2.07 -13.00 27.41
C THR A 38 1.38 -12.20 26.31
N SER A 39 0.55 -12.88 25.51
CA SER A 39 -0.31 -12.26 24.50
C SER A 39 -1.40 -11.42 25.15
N THR A 40 -1.65 -10.22 24.62
CA THR A 40 -2.83 -9.45 25.02
C THR A 40 -4.04 -9.97 24.23
N PRO A 41 -5.15 -10.32 24.88
CA PRO A 41 -6.32 -10.82 24.19
C PRO A 41 -6.98 -9.70 23.37
N VAL A 42 -7.48 -10.04 22.19
CA VAL A 42 -8.41 -9.21 21.44
C VAL A 42 -9.81 -9.79 21.53
N VAL A 43 -10.81 -8.94 21.62
CA VAL A 43 -12.20 -9.35 21.89
C VAL A 43 -13.12 -8.78 20.83
N TYR A 44 -13.98 -9.64 20.30
CA TYR A 44 -15.03 -9.23 19.38
C TYR A 44 -16.23 -10.19 19.46
N ASN A 45 -17.43 -9.62 19.46
CA ASN A 45 -18.71 -10.33 19.37
C ASN A 45 -18.82 -11.57 20.26
N GLY A 46 -18.53 -11.40 21.55
CA GLY A 46 -18.63 -12.48 22.54
C GLY A 46 -17.52 -13.53 22.48
N ARG A 47 -16.45 -13.28 21.76
CA ARG A 47 -15.26 -14.13 21.70
C ARG A 47 -13.99 -13.37 22.05
N ALA A 48 -13.04 -14.06 22.67
CA ALA A 48 -11.68 -13.56 22.90
C ALA A 48 -10.67 -14.48 22.21
N TYR A 49 -9.63 -13.88 21.64
CA TYR A 49 -8.56 -14.56 20.91
C TYR A 49 -7.25 -14.29 21.63
N ILE A 50 -6.53 -15.35 21.99
CA ILE A 50 -5.31 -15.25 22.79
C ILE A 50 -4.28 -16.31 22.38
N GLY A 51 -3.01 -15.92 22.29
CA GLY A 51 -1.91 -16.86 22.10
C GLY A 51 -1.53 -17.55 23.41
N VAL A 52 -1.28 -18.85 23.36
CA VAL A 52 -0.89 -19.68 24.52
C VAL A 52 0.34 -20.51 24.20
N SER A 53 1.28 -20.59 25.12
CA SER A 53 2.45 -21.46 25.05
C SER A 53 2.37 -22.55 26.08
N GLY A 54 2.75 -23.79 25.70
CA GLY A 54 2.80 -24.94 26.59
C GLY A 54 3.97 -24.98 27.52
N THR A 55 5.12 -24.52 27.08
CA THR A 55 6.38 -24.76 27.80
C THR A 55 7.06 -23.48 28.27
N GLY A 56 6.59 -22.32 27.88
CA GLY A 56 7.31 -21.05 28.08
C GLY A 56 8.65 -20.96 27.33
N GLN A 57 8.94 -21.93 26.49
CA GLN A 57 10.13 -21.97 25.63
C GLN A 57 9.77 -21.65 24.20
N PHE A 58 10.70 -21.04 23.49
CA PHE A 58 10.54 -20.66 22.08
C PHE A 58 10.87 -21.81 21.11
N THR A 59 10.78 -23.06 21.60
CA THR A 59 11.00 -24.23 20.77
C THR A 59 9.79 -24.52 19.88
N PRO A 60 9.97 -24.91 18.63
CA PRO A 60 8.86 -25.25 17.74
C PRO A 60 8.02 -26.40 18.31
N TYR A 61 6.73 -26.35 18.05
CA TYR A 61 5.77 -27.44 18.33
C TYR A 61 5.63 -27.87 19.80
N SER A 62 6.01 -27.03 20.75
CA SER A 62 5.91 -27.36 22.18
C SER A 62 4.59 -26.91 22.80
N GLY A 63 3.47 -27.26 22.19
CA GLY A 63 2.11 -26.96 22.71
C GLY A 63 1.71 -25.48 22.53
N HIS A 64 2.25 -24.81 21.52
CA HIS A 64 1.83 -23.46 21.17
C HIS A 64 0.51 -23.48 20.40
N ASN A 65 -0.37 -22.55 20.72
CA ASN A 65 -1.65 -22.43 20.03
C ASN A 65 -2.20 -21.01 20.09
N ILE A 66 -3.10 -20.68 19.17
CA ILE A 66 -4.06 -19.59 19.29
C ILE A 66 -5.37 -20.18 19.84
N THR A 67 -5.85 -19.65 20.95
CA THR A 67 -7.06 -20.11 21.62
C THR A 67 -8.19 -19.12 21.44
N VAL A 68 -9.36 -19.61 21.08
CA VAL A 68 -10.61 -18.88 20.99
C VAL A 68 -11.49 -19.22 22.18
N ILE A 69 -11.87 -18.18 22.93
CA ILE A 69 -12.68 -18.31 24.18
C ILE A 69 -14.06 -17.74 23.91
N GLY A 70 -15.09 -18.50 24.15
CA GLY A 70 -16.46 -18.01 24.21
C GLY A 70 -16.69 -17.25 25.53
N LEU A 71 -17.23 -16.03 25.42
CA LEU A 71 -17.47 -15.11 26.54
C LEU A 71 -18.97 -15.06 26.93
N GLY A 72 -19.70 -16.15 26.79
CA GLY A 72 -21.08 -16.29 27.25
C GLY A 72 -21.24 -16.11 28.76
N ASP A 73 -22.39 -16.51 29.31
CA ASP A 73 -22.64 -16.44 30.76
C ASP A 73 -21.53 -17.15 31.54
N THR A 74 -21.13 -18.32 31.08
CA THR A 74 -19.91 -19.03 31.54
C THR A 74 -18.88 -19.03 30.43
N MET A 75 -17.65 -18.64 30.75
CA MET A 75 -16.54 -18.69 29.78
C MET A 75 -16.14 -20.15 29.50
N SER A 76 -15.87 -20.43 28.22
CA SER A 76 -15.37 -21.75 27.79
C SER A 76 -14.38 -21.61 26.64
N ILE A 77 -13.46 -22.55 26.47
CA ILE A 77 -12.65 -22.67 25.29
C ILE A 77 -13.55 -23.15 24.15
N ALA A 78 -13.73 -22.32 23.13
CA ALA A 78 -14.46 -22.70 21.93
C ALA A 78 -13.64 -23.69 21.09
N TYR A 79 -12.37 -23.34 20.85
CA TYR A 79 -11.37 -24.22 20.23
C TYR A 79 -9.96 -23.64 20.40
N SER A 80 -8.96 -24.46 20.15
CA SER A 80 -7.55 -24.06 20.07
C SER A 80 -6.93 -24.60 18.78
N VAL A 81 -6.06 -23.82 18.15
CA VAL A 81 -5.40 -24.20 16.89
C VAL A 81 -3.90 -24.20 17.11
N PRO A 82 -3.22 -25.34 16.88
CA PRO A 82 -1.77 -25.41 16.99
C PRO A 82 -1.06 -24.44 16.07
N THR A 83 0.01 -23.82 16.56
CA THR A 83 0.89 -22.92 15.84
C THR A 83 2.31 -23.46 15.86
N GLN A 84 3.14 -23.04 14.92
CA GLN A 84 4.52 -23.48 14.85
C GLN A 84 5.37 -22.88 15.97
N GLY A 85 5.19 -21.58 16.22
CA GLY A 85 5.83 -20.87 17.30
C GLY A 85 4.81 -20.30 18.28
N TYR A 86 5.27 -19.76 19.40
CA TYR A 86 4.41 -19.14 20.39
C TYR A 86 3.74 -17.85 19.83
N PRO A 87 2.40 -17.80 19.71
CA PRO A 87 1.71 -16.57 19.27
C PRO A 87 1.67 -15.55 20.41
N GLN A 88 2.80 -14.92 20.65
CA GLN A 88 3.05 -14.03 21.79
C GLN A 88 2.49 -12.62 21.57
N THR A 89 2.27 -12.23 20.32
CA THR A 89 1.78 -10.91 19.97
C THR A 89 0.29 -10.76 20.23
N SER A 90 -0.18 -9.55 20.49
CA SER A 90 -1.61 -9.24 20.36
C SER A 90 -2.07 -9.43 18.93
N GLY A 91 -3.24 -10.02 18.73
CA GLY A 91 -3.86 -10.12 17.42
C GLY A 91 -4.32 -8.76 16.90
N LEU A 92 -4.25 -8.56 15.60
CA LEU A 92 -4.96 -7.51 14.88
C LEU A 92 -6.25 -8.10 14.32
N LEU A 93 -7.40 -7.52 14.65
CA LEU A 93 -8.70 -8.05 14.27
C LEU A 93 -9.35 -7.18 13.21
N THR A 94 -9.97 -7.80 12.20
CA THR A 94 -10.80 -7.13 11.19
C THR A 94 -12.05 -7.96 10.87
N THR A 95 -13.14 -7.26 10.53
CA THR A 95 -14.41 -7.82 10.03
C THR A 95 -14.81 -7.17 8.70
N ALA A 96 -13.89 -6.41 8.09
CA ALA A 96 -14.19 -5.59 6.93
C ALA A 96 -14.35 -6.38 5.63
N TYR A 97 -13.95 -7.66 5.62
CA TYR A 97 -13.89 -8.45 4.40
C TYR A 97 -15.22 -9.16 4.07
N ASP A 98 -15.78 -9.83 5.06
CA ASP A 98 -17.06 -10.56 4.98
C ASP A 98 -17.70 -10.69 6.37
N SER A 99 -18.60 -11.66 6.57
CA SER A 99 -19.25 -11.92 7.85
C SER A 99 -18.37 -12.60 8.90
N HIS A 100 -17.13 -12.95 8.56
CA HIS A 100 -16.19 -13.59 9.45
C HIS A 100 -15.30 -12.57 10.17
N VAL A 101 -14.66 -13.06 11.22
CA VAL A 101 -13.62 -12.36 11.95
C VAL A 101 -12.26 -12.89 11.51
N TYR A 102 -11.36 -12.00 11.13
CA TYR A 102 -10.00 -12.33 10.77
C TYR A 102 -9.06 -11.78 11.83
N VAL A 103 -8.26 -12.66 12.43
CA VAL A 103 -7.29 -12.30 13.47
C VAL A 103 -5.89 -12.58 12.96
N TYR A 104 -5.12 -11.52 12.76
CA TYR A 104 -3.73 -11.57 12.31
C TYR A 104 -2.82 -11.59 13.52
N PHE A 105 -1.86 -12.50 13.55
CA PHE A 105 -0.90 -12.64 14.64
C PHE A 105 0.42 -13.23 14.13
N PHE A 106 1.47 -13.13 14.94
CA PHE A 106 2.77 -13.71 14.62
C PHE A 106 3.07 -14.91 15.48
N ASP A 107 3.71 -15.90 14.87
CA ASP A 107 4.46 -16.93 15.60
C ASP A 107 5.80 -16.35 16.04
N ASN A 108 6.09 -16.34 17.35
CA ASN A 108 7.43 -16.05 17.84
C ASN A 108 8.34 -17.26 17.62
N TYR A 109 8.92 -17.28 16.44
CA TYR A 109 9.81 -18.31 15.92
C TYR A 109 10.69 -17.66 14.85
N THR A 110 11.81 -18.26 14.49
CA THR A 110 12.66 -17.74 13.40
C THR A 110 12.45 -18.60 12.14
N PRO A 111 11.92 -18.02 11.06
CA PRO A 111 11.39 -16.66 10.89
C PRO A 111 9.99 -16.49 11.48
N GLY A 112 9.75 -15.36 12.18
CA GLY A 112 8.43 -15.00 12.68
C GLY A 112 7.43 -14.85 11.54
N THR A 113 6.41 -15.71 11.50
CA THR A 113 5.46 -15.78 10.40
C THR A 113 4.17 -15.06 10.77
N LEU A 114 3.72 -14.15 9.88
CA LEU A 114 2.39 -13.55 9.97
C LEU A 114 1.34 -14.60 9.57
N ARG A 115 0.44 -14.88 10.48
CA ARG A 115 -0.66 -15.82 10.27
C ARG A 115 -2.01 -15.14 10.38
N VAL A 116 -3.03 -15.76 9.81
CA VAL A 116 -4.41 -15.33 9.96
C VAL A 116 -5.29 -16.50 10.42
N LEU A 117 -6.08 -16.21 11.45
CA LEU A 117 -7.19 -17.03 11.90
C LEU A 117 -8.48 -16.45 11.35
N ARG A 118 -9.29 -17.27 10.66
CA ARG A 118 -10.67 -16.93 10.29
C ARG A 118 -11.63 -17.58 11.25
N ASP A 119 -12.53 -16.84 11.83
CA ASP A 119 -13.49 -17.30 12.81
C ASP A 119 -14.92 -16.89 12.49
N ALA A 120 -15.89 -17.65 12.98
CA ALA A 120 -17.32 -17.37 12.93
C ALA A 120 -17.96 -17.71 14.28
N PRO A 121 -19.13 -17.12 14.64
CA PRO A 121 -19.71 -17.25 15.98
C PRO A 121 -19.89 -18.67 16.50
N ASN A 122 -20.18 -19.62 15.63
CA ASN A 122 -20.40 -21.02 15.99
C ASN A 122 -19.31 -21.96 15.45
N GLN A 123 -18.16 -21.42 15.05
CA GLN A 123 -17.10 -22.22 14.48
C GLN A 123 -16.49 -23.16 15.50
N THR A 124 -16.25 -24.39 15.07
CA THR A 124 -15.55 -25.44 15.81
C THR A 124 -14.19 -25.72 15.16
N LEU A 125 -13.33 -26.48 15.83
CA LEU A 125 -12.06 -26.90 15.25
C LEU A 125 -12.24 -27.65 13.92
N ALA A 126 -13.27 -28.48 13.81
CA ALA A 126 -13.56 -29.25 12.59
C ALA A 126 -13.87 -28.31 11.39
N ASP A 127 -14.63 -27.25 11.62
CA ASP A 127 -14.95 -26.25 10.59
C ASP A 127 -13.74 -25.39 10.25
N TYR A 128 -12.77 -25.33 11.15
CA TYR A 128 -11.60 -24.49 11.04
C TYR A 128 -10.41 -25.15 10.33
N THR A 129 -10.29 -26.47 10.34
CA THR A 129 -9.12 -27.22 9.81
C THR A 129 -8.85 -27.01 8.32
N THR A 130 -9.88 -26.66 7.54
CA THR A 130 -9.73 -26.28 6.13
C THR A 130 -10.64 -25.11 5.86
N GLN A 131 -10.06 -24.00 5.38
CA GLN A 131 -10.79 -22.77 5.10
C GLN A 131 -10.45 -22.21 3.73
N GLU A 132 -11.45 -21.66 3.07
CA GLU A 132 -11.26 -20.81 1.91
C GLU A 132 -11.13 -19.36 2.37
N LEU A 133 -9.89 -18.86 2.40
CA LEU A 133 -9.59 -17.48 2.82
C LEU A 133 -9.66 -16.48 1.68
N TYR A 134 -9.42 -16.96 0.46
CA TYR A 134 -9.43 -16.13 -0.73
C TYR A 134 -10.00 -16.93 -1.88
N LYS A 135 -10.65 -16.28 -2.79
CA LYS A 135 -11.36 -16.88 -3.92
C LYS A 135 -10.51 -17.94 -4.64
N GLY A 136 -10.89 -19.21 -4.52
CA GLY A 136 -10.24 -20.34 -5.17
C GLY A 136 -9.06 -20.95 -4.42
N TYR A 137 -8.75 -20.53 -3.17
CA TYR A 137 -7.66 -21.09 -2.36
C TYR A 137 -8.20 -21.66 -1.06
N SER A 138 -7.87 -22.93 -0.80
CA SER A 138 -8.15 -23.62 0.46
C SER A 138 -6.86 -23.76 1.27
N TYR A 139 -6.92 -23.45 2.57
CA TYR A 139 -5.78 -23.46 3.47
C TYR A 139 -6.04 -24.30 4.72
N GLN A 140 -4.98 -24.92 5.23
CA GLN A 140 -5.00 -25.41 6.61
C GLN A 140 -4.74 -24.22 7.55
N ALA A 141 -5.58 -24.12 8.54
CA ALA A 141 -5.51 -23.01 9.48
C ALA A 141 -4.55 -23.30 10.67
N PRO A 142 -3.89 -22.29 11.23
CA PRO A 142 -3.88 -20.91 10.81
C PRO A 142 -2.99 -20.71 9.57
N TYR A 143 -3.49 -19.96 8.62
CA TYR A 143 -2.79 -19.76 7.37
C TYR A 143 -1.59 -18.81 7.52
N ALA A 144 -0.43 -19.21 6.99
CA ALA A 144 0.76 -18.37 6.92
C ALA A 144 0.68 -17.47 5.71
N ILE A 145 0.39 -16.19 5.89
CA ILE A 145 0.27 -15.21 4.79
C ILE A 145 1.58 -14.54 4.42
N PHE A 146 2.51 -14.47 5.38
CA PHE A 146 3.79 -13.84 5.15
C PHE A 146 4.88 -14.45 6.05
N THR A 147 5.97 -14.87 5.45
CA THR A 147 7.17 -15.33 6.16
C THR A 147 8.36 -14.48 5.72
N PRO A 148 8.98 -13.69 6.61
CA PRO A 148 10.17 -12.91 6.29
C PRO A 148 11.31 -13.77 5.74
N TYR A 149 12.12 -13.19 4.85
CA TYR A 149 13.18 -13.87 4.16
C TYR A 149 14.54 -13.18 4.33
N GLY A 150 15.62 -13.95 4.26
CA GLY A 150 16.99 -13.43 4.31
C GLY A 150 17.29 -12.74 5.65
N ASP A 151 17.84 -11.55 5.60
CA ASP A 151 18.20 -10.73 6.76
C ASP A 151 16.97 -10.21 7.55
N GLN A 152 15.78 -10.30 6.98
CA GLN A 152 14.52 -10.00 7.65
C GLN A 152 13.96 -11.17 8.47
N ALA A 153 14.54 -12.36 8.36
CA ALA A 153 14.06 -13.58 9.00
C ALA A 153 14.47 -13.63 10.49
N GLN A 154 13.70 -12.99 11.36
CA GLN A 154 13.93 -12.92 12.81
C GLN A 154 12.64 -13.15 13.59
N TYR A 155 12.73 -13.18 14.92
CA TYR A 155 11.57 -13.27 15.82
C TYR A 155 10.59 -12.12 15.60
N ALA A 156 9.30 -12.40 15.84
CA ALA A 156 8.26 -11.38 15.80
C ALA A 156 7.47 -11.39 17.12
N ILE A 157 7.76 -10.42 17.98
CA ILE A 157 7.06 -10.19 19.27
C ILE A 157 6.27 -8.89 19.28
N CYS A 158 6.31 -8.12 18.19
CA CYS A 158 5.57 -6.88 18.03
C CYS A 158 4.17 -7.16 17.47
N SER A 159 3.15 -6.59 18.07
CA SER A 159 1.78 -6.70 17.57
C SER A 159 1.65 -5.95 16.24
N PRO A 160 0.95 -6.53 15.25
CA PRO A 160 0.68 -5.83 14.01
C PRO A 160 -0.33 -4.69 14.23
N ILE A 161 -0.19 -3.63 13.44
CA ILE A 161 -1.14 -2.53 13.35
C ILE A 161 -1.55 -2.32 11.90
N THR A 162 -2.64 -1.60 11.65
CA THR A 162 -3.10 -1.32 10.30
C THR A 162 -3.41 0.16 10.11
N ASP A 163 -3.24 0.65 8.88
CA ASP A 163 -3.74 1.96 8.46
C ASP A 163 -5.19 1.87 7.94
N SER A 164 -5.75 3.01 7.58
CA SER A 164 -7.11 3.10 7.01
C SER A 164 -7.25 2.42 5.64
N ASN A 165 -6.16 2.10 4.97
CA ASN A 165 -6.13 1.42 3.67
C ASN A 165 -6.02 -0.10 3.81
N GLY A 166 -5.93 -0.62 5.04
CA GLY A 166 -5.79 -2.04 5.32
C GLY A 166 -4.37 -2.58 5.17
N THR A 167 -3.36 -1.73 5.07
CA THR A 167 -1.95 -2.15 5.10
C THR A 167 -1.57 -2.52 6.52
N ILE A 168 -1.05 -3.72 6.72
CA ILE A 168 -0.57 -4.21 8.01
C ILE A 168 0.90 -3.83 8.17
N TYR A 169 1.23 -3.10 9.22
CA TYR A 169 2.60 -2.72 9.57
C TYR A 169 3.05 -3.53 10.78
N PHE A 170 4.29 -3.97 10.72
CA PHE A 170 4.93 -4.70 11.81
C PHE A 170 6.44 -4.59 11.73
N LYS A 171 7.09 -4.91 12.83
CA LYS A 171 8.55 -5.10 12.90
C LYS A 171 8.86 -6.42 13.57
N ASN A 172 10.07 -6.90 13.35
CA ASN A 172 10.67 -8.00 14.11
C ASN A 172 12.10 -7.61 14.54
N ASP A 173 12.86 -8.52 15.09
CA ASP A 173 14.21 -8.25 15.58
C ASP A 173 15.27 -8.03 14.49
N SER A 174 14.89 -8.06 13.23
CA SER A 174 15.75 -7.70 12.09
C SER A 174 16.01 -6.19 11.92
N ALA A 175 15.38 -5.34 12.73
CA ALA A 175 15.37 -3.89 12.60
C ALA A 175 14.64 -3.34 11.35
N TYR A 176 14.00 -4.18 10.55
CA TYR A 176 13.17 -3.73 9.44
C TYR A 176 11.75 -3.41 9.91
N LEU A 177 11.20 -2.29 9.44
CA LEU A 177 9.76 -2.04 9.45
C LEU A 177 9.19 -2.62 8.16
N MET A 178 8.23 -3.51 8.30
CA MET A 178 7.59 -4.21 7.19
C MET A 178 6.15 -3.72 7.02
N ALA A 179 5.73 -3.60 5.77
CA ALA A 179 4.36 -3.26 5.39
C ALA A 179 3.82 -4.38 4.49
N PHE A 180 2.69 -4.95 4.86
CA PHE A 180 2.02 -6.01 4.13
C PHE A 180 0.64 -5.52 3.69
N GLY A 181 0.42 -5.49 2.40
CA GLY A 181 -0.82 -5.01 1.81
C GLY A 181 -0.94 -5.44 0.35
N ARG A 182 -1.88 -4.85 -0.36
CA ARG A 182 -2.02 -5.06 -1.80
C ARG A 182 -0.78 -4.55 -2.52
N SER A 183 -0.24 -5.34 -3.43
CA SER A 183 0.92 -4.90 -4.22
C SER A 183 0.53 -3.80 -5.18
N VAL A 184 1.43 -2.82 -5.34
CA VAL A 184 1.33 -1.82 -6.40
C VAL A 184 1.81 -2.46 -7.70
N GLU A 185 0.98 -2.40 -8.74
CA GLU A 185 1.31 -2.94 -10.07
C GLU A 185 1.94 -1.88 -10.97
N LYS A 186 1.43 -0.66 -10.89
CA LYS A 186 1.95 0.51 -11.61
C LYS A 186 1.64 1.80 -10.87
N ILE A 187 2.36 2.86 -11.20
CA ILE A 187 2.06 4.23 -10.79
C ILE A 187 1.99 5.14 -12.02
N GLU A 188 1.13 6.14 -11.97
CA GLU A 188 0.92 7.11 -13.04
C GLU A 188 0.76 8.52 -12.46
N VAL A 189 1.31 9.53 -13.13
CA VAL A 189 1.03 10.94 -12.81
C VAL A 189 -0.35 11.27 -13.39
N THR A 190 -1.36 11.31 -12.53
CA THR A 190 -2.75 11.58 -12.92
C THR A 190 -3.10 13.07 -12.88
N LYS A 191 -2.28 13.87 -12.17
CA LYS A 191 -2.34 15.33 -12.20
C LYS A 191 -0.92 15.87 -12.21
N GLN A 192 -0.63 16.75 -13.16
CA GLN A 192 0.68 17.40 -13.28
C GLN A 192 0.94 18.36 -12.12
N PRO A 193 2.22 18.62 -11.76
CA PRO A 193 2.56 19.65 -10.79
C PRO A 193 2.12 21.04 -11.26
N ASN A 194 1.92 21.94 -10.30
CA ASN A 194 1.57 23.33 -10.60
C ASN A 194 2.66 24.05 -11.40
N LYS A 195 3.93 23.68 -11.20
CA LYS A 195 5.08 24.22 -11.91
C LYS A 195 5.65 23.14 -12.86
N ALA A 196 5.67 23.43 -14.15
CA ALA A 196 6.25 22.56 -15.18
C ALA A 196 7.50 23.17 -15.83
N GLN A 197 7.74 24.47 -15.63
CA GLN A 197 8.90 25.19 -16.16
C GLN A 197 9.83 25.60 -15.04
N TYR A 198 11.12 25.40 -15.23
CA TYR A 198 12.16 25.65 -14.24
C TYR A 198 13.35 26.38 -14.86
N GLU A 199 14.01 27.21 -14.08
CA GLU A 199 15.33 27.73 -14.42
C GLU A 199 16.42 26.68 -14.12
N VAL A 200 17.56 26.81 -14.82
CA VAL A 200 18.73 25.94 -14.54
C VAL A 200 19.18 26.13 -13.11
N GLY A 201 19.32 25.02 -12.40
CA GLY A 201 19.73 25.02 -11.00
C GLY A 201 18.58 25.13 -9.97
N GLU A 202 17.34 25.25 -10.39
CA GLU A 202 16.19 25.07 -9.51
C GLU A 202 16.03 23.60 -9.07
N THR A 203 15.17 23.36 -8.10
CA THR A 203 14.78 22.01 -7.64
C THR A 203 13.33 21.73 -8.05
N PHE A 204 13.05 20.48 -8.33
CA PHE A 204 11.70 20.05 -8.68
C PHE A 204 10.72 20.26 -7.53
N ASP A 205 9.56 20.84 -7.82
CA ASP A 205 8.46 21.05 -6.89
C ASP A 205 7.27 20.15 -7.24
N LYS A 206 6.87 19.29 -6.30
CA LYS A 206 5.71 18.39 -6.44
C LYS A 206 4.36 19.07 -6.18
N ALA A 207 4.31 20.34 -5.78
CA ALA A 207 3.09 21.01 -5.39
C ALA A 207 2.00 20.87 -6.47
N GLY A 208 0.82 20.39 -6.06
CA GLY A 208 -0.33 20.16 -6.95
C GLY A 208 -0.28 18.90 -7.81
N MET A 209 0.83 18.17 -7.82
CA MET A 209 0.93 16.88 -8.50
C MET A 209 0.11 15.82 -7.77
N VAL A 210 -0.44 14.87 -8.52
CA VAL A 210 -1.03 13.64 -7.97
C VAL A 210 -0.45 12.45 -8.71
N VAL A 211 0.05 11.48 -7.93
CA VAL A 211 0.49 10.18 -8.46
C VAL A 211 -0.45 9.11 -7.93
N THR A 212 -1.07 8.39 -8.85
CA THR A 212 -2.02 7.31 -8.54
C THR A 212 -1.38 5.95 -8.80
N ALA A 213 -1.45 5.08 -7.80
CA ALA A 213 -1.09 3.67 -7.93
C ALA A 213 -2.31 2.84 -8.33
N THR A 214 -2.11 1.89 -9.24
CA THR A 214 -3.03 0.77 -9.47
C THR A 214 -2.54 -0.41 -8.66
N LEU A 215 -3.41 -0.97 -7.82
CA LEU A 215 -3.11 -2.10 -6.95
C LEU A 215 -3.45 -3.43 -7.64
N SER A 216 -2.97 -4.53 -7.08
CA SER A 216 -3.14 -5.89 -7.62
C SER A 216 -4.58 -6.37 -7.77
N ASP A 217 -5.54 -5.71 -7.12
CA ASP A 217 -6.98 -5.97 -7.26
C ASP A 217 -7.68 -5.00 -8.22
N GLY A 218 -6.92 -4.14 -8.92
CA GLY A 218 -7.43 -3.11 -9.83
C GLY A 218 -7.91 -1.84 -9.15
N SER A 219 -7.93 -1.78 -7.81
CA SER A 219 -8.26 -0.56 -7.10
C SER A 219 -7.17 0.51 -7.26
N MET A 220 -7.54 1.78 -7.12
CA MET A 220 -6.64 2.91 -7.26
C MET A 220 -6.42 3.60 -5.92
N ARG A 221 -5.21 4.13 -5.72
CA ARG A 221 -4.84 4.85 -4.50
C ARG A 221 -3.89 6.00 -4.82
N ASP A 222 -4.11 7.15 -4.18
CA ASP A 222 -3.13 8.25 -4.17
C ASP A 222 -1.87 7.82 -3.40
N VAL A 223 -0.72 7.93 -4.03
CA VAL A 223 0.60 7.59 -3.48
C VAL A 223 1.59 8.74 -3.59
N THR A 224 1.12 9.95 -3.82
CA THR A 224 1.94 11.15 -4.07
C THR A 224 2.99 11.37 -2.99
N ASP A 225 2.62 11.20 -1.71
CA ASP A 225 3.55 11.36 -0.59
C ASP A 225 4.57 10.22 -0.45
N MET A 226 4.27 9.07 -1.05
CA MET A 226 5.12 7.88 -1.02
C MET A 226 6.09 7.79 -2.20
N VAL A 227 5.96 8.72 -3.15
CA VAL A 227 6.81 8.77 -4.34
C VAL A 227 7.96 9.75 -4.14
N SER A 228 9.18 9.29 -4.41
CA SER A 228 10.38 10.12 -4.41
C SER A 228 10.69 10.65 -5.81
N ALA A 229 11.08 11.91 -5.87
CA ALA A 229 11.64 12.57 -7.04
C ALA A 229 13.15 12.75 -6.87
N PRO A 230 13.92 12.98 -7.96
CA PRO A 230 15.33 13.32 -7.85
C PRO A 230 15.54 14.57 -6.98
N ALA A 231 16.45 14.46 -6.00
CA ALA A 231 16.72 15.50 -5.02
C ALA A 231 17.82 16.49 -5.45
N GLY A 232 18.13 16.56 -6.72
CA GLY A 232 19.21 17.41 -7.25
C GLY A 232 18.70 18.72 -7.86
N LYS A 233 19.69 19.58 -8.19
CA LYS A 233 19.44 20.75 -9.03
C LYS A 233 19.15 20.28 -10.45
N LEU A 234 18.17 20.90 -11.08
CA LEU A 234 17.76 20.59 -12.45
C LEU A 234 18.80 21.16 -13.45
N ALA A 235 19.23 20.31 -14.36
CA ALA A 235 20.18 20.65 -15.41
C ALA A 235 19.45 21.25 -16.61
N ASP A 236 20.15 22.09 -17.35
CA ASP A 236 19.64 22.63 -18.61
C ASP A 236 19.22 21.52 -19.58
N GLY A 237 18.13 21.73 -20.29
CA GLY A 237 17.59 20.76 -21.23
C GLY A 237 16.89 19.55 -20.63
N THR A 238 16.71 19.49 -19.29
CA THR A 238 15.92 18.42 -18.68
C THR A 238 14.45 18.54 -19.08
N THR A 239 13.89 17.48 -19.66
CA THR A 239 12.51 17.46 -20.17
C THR A 239 11.60 16.52 -19.39
N GLU A 240 12.16 15.61 -18.60
CA GLU A 240 11.40 14.68 -17.78
C GLU A 240 12.19 14.31 -16.52
N LEU A 241 11.47 13.91 -15.48
CA LEU A 241 12.02 13.35 -14.26
C LEU A 241 11.39 12.02 -13.98
N THR A 242 12.21 11.05 -13.56
CA THR A 242 11.74 9.77 -13.09
C THR A 242 11.32 9.88 -11.63
N LEU A 243 10.09 9.49 -11.36
CA LEU A 243 9.54 9.34 -10.01
C LEU A 243 9.59 7.87 -9.61
N GLU A 244 9.92 7.58 -8.35
CA GLU A 244 10.08 6.22 -7.86
C GLU A 244 9.18 5.97 -6.64
N PHE A 245 8.33 4.95 -6.72
CA PHE A 245 7.64 4.38 -5.58
C PHE A 245 8.49 3.25 -4.99
N GLY A 246 8.71 3.28 -3.67
CA GLY A 246 9.52 2.29 -2.97
C GLY A 246 11.04 2.49 -3.07
N ARG A 247 11.50 3.72 -3.37
CA ARG A 247 12.94 4.03 -3.36
C ARG A 247 13.59 3.74 -2.01
N GLY A 248 14.70 3.01 -2.03
CA GLY A 248 15.40 2.59 -0.82
C GLY A 248 14.70 1.49 -0.02
N GLN A 249 13.60 0.95 -0.53
CA GLN A 249 12.88 -0.17 0.06
C GLN A 249 13.17 -1.48 -0.68
N THR A 250 13.15 -2.58 0.06
CA THR A 250 13.09 -3.90 -0.55
C THR A 250 11.63 -4.31 -0.65
N MET A 251 11.11 -4.41 -1.87
CA MET A 251 9.74 -4.80 -2.12
C MET A 251 9.65 -6.25 -2.54
N TYR A 252 8.63 -6.93 -2.05
CA TYR A 252 8.32 -8.31 -2.40
C TYR A 252 6.86 -8.43 -2.82
N ARG A 253 6.60 -9.35 -3.73
CA ARG A 253 5.26 -9.74 -4.14
C ARG A 253 5.01 -11.18 -3.73
N ASN A 254 3.87 -11.45 -3.09
CA ASN A 254 3.43 -12.82 -2.87
C ASN A 254 3.11 -13.50 -4.21
N LEU A 255 3.47 -14.78 -4.30
CA LEU A 255 3.03 -15.59 -5.42
C LEU A 255 1.50 -15.83 -5.32
N PRO A 256 0.82 -16.03 -6.46
CA PRO A 256 -0.64 -16.31 -6.46
C PRO A 256 -1.05 -17.52 -5.61
N ASN A 257 -0.14 -18.47 -5.40
CA ASN A 257 -0.34 -19.62 -4.50
C ASN A 257 -0.12 -19.28 -3.00
N GLY A 258 0.16 -18.05 -2.68
CA GLY A 258 0.09 -17.46 -1.33
C GLY A 258 1.17 -17.84 -0.35
N ASN A 259 2.08 -18.73 -0.64
CA ASN A 259 2.66 -19.48 0.45
C ASN A 259 4.04 -19.10 0.94
N LYS A 260 4.85 -18.39 0.23
CA LYS A 260 6.16 -17.92 0.77
C LYS A 260 6.74 -16.83 -0.10
N MET A 261 7.19 -15.75 0.50
CA MET A 261 8.13 -14.86 -0.16
C MET A 261 9.49 -15.51 -0.24
N THR A 262 10.04 -15.52 -1.44
CA THR A 262 11.39 -15.98 -1.73
C THR A 262 12.17 -14.84 -2.39
N ALA A 263 13.49 -14.97 -2.50
CA ALA A 263 14.30 -13.97 -3.20
C ALA A 263 13.82 -13.70 -4.64
N GLY A 264 13.22 -14.69 -5.31
CA GLY A 264 12.63 -14.54 -6.65
C GLY A 264 11.37 -13.67 -6.71
N ASN A 265 10.76 -13.37 -5.57
CA ASN A 265 9.58 -12.51 -5.50
C ASN A 265 9.94 -11.03 -5.26
N LYS A 266 11.23 -10.73 -5.11
CA LYS A 266 11.69 -9.35 -4.99
C LYS A 266 11.41 -8.59 -6.28
N ILE A 267 10.82 -7.41 -6.16
CA ILE A 267 10.54 -6.51 -7.28
C ILE A 267 11.39 -5.25 -7.18
N ALA A 268 11.74 -4.69 -8.34
CA ALA A 268 12.39 -3.38 -8.41
C ALA A 268 11.41 -2.26 -8.00
N ALA A 269 11.95 -1.08 -7.72
CA ALA A 269 11.14 0.12 -7.54
C ALA A 269 10.25 0.35 -8.77
N ILE A 270 9.00 0.76 -8.52
CA ILE A 270 8.04 1.05 -9.58
C ILE A 270 8.21 2.51 -9.94
N THR A 271 8.32 2.79 -11.22
CA THR A 271 8.63 4.13 -11.71
C THR A 271 7.56 4.68 -12.64
N THR A 272 7.47 6.00 -12.71
CA THR A 272 6.75 6.77 -13.72
C THR A 272 7.56 8.02 -14.05
N THR A 273 7.19 8.76 -15.09
CA THR A 273 7.84 10.02 -15.42
C THR A 273 6.88 11.18 -15.28
N VAL A 274 7.41 12.35 -14.95
CA VAL A 274 6.73 13.64 -15.02
C VAL A 274 7.44 14.52 -16.03
N GLN A 275 6.67 15.16 -16.90
CA GLN A 275 7.22 16.05 -17.90
C GLN A 275 7.45 17.43 -17.31
N ILE A 276 8.63 17.98 -17.57
CA ILE A 276 9.03 19.33 -17.15
C ILE A 276 9.82 20.00 -18.28
N SER A 277 10.16 21.27 -18.10
CA SER A 277 11.09 22.00 -18.99
C SER A 277 12.04 22.83 -18.13
N VAL A 278 13.35 22.66 -18.32
CA VAL A 278 14.38 23.38 -17.56
C VAL A 278 15.24 24.29 -18.45
N GLY A 279 15.43 25.57 -18.06
CA GLY A 279 16.26 26.60 -18.69
C GLY A 279 15.44 27.67 -19.43
N GLU A 280 16.05 28.43 -20.33
CA GLU A 280 15.37 29.52 -21.06
C GLU A 280 14.29 28.98 -22.00
N SER A 281 13.10 29.55 -21.93
CA SER A 281 11.99 29.34 -22.87
C SER A 281 11.63 30.64 -23.56
N THR A 282 10.93 30.59 -24.66
CA THR A 282 10.27 31.78 -25.21
C THR A 282 9.28 32.34 -24.20
N ASP A 283 8.97 33.63 -24.30
CA ASP A 283 7.88 34.23 -23.53
C ASP A 283 6.59 33.39 -23.70
N ALA A 284 5.82 33.29 -22.62
CA ALA A 284 4.55 32.58 -22.67
C ALA A 284 3.56 33.33 -23.56
N VAL A 285 3.00 32.64 -24.54
CA VAL A 285 2.03 33.19 -25.49
C VAL A 285 0.65 32.63 -25.18
N GLU A 286 -0.34 33.51 -25.04
CA GLU A 286 -1.71 33.08 -24.77
C GLU A 286 -2.36 32.46 -26.01
N LEU A 287 -3.06 31.33 -25.82
CA LEU A 287 -3.95 30.76 -26.82
C LEU A 287 -5.36 31.33 -26.63
N ALA A 288 -6.03 30.99 -25.55
CA ALA A 288 -7.32 31.53 -25.10
C ALA A 288 -7.60 31.02 -23.68
N ASP A 289 -8.55 31.64 -22.97
CA ASP A 289 -9.08 31.21 -21.67
C ASP A 289 -7.99 30.99 -20.57
N GLY A 290 -6.90 31.78 -20.63
CA GLY A 290 -5.78 31.64 -19.72
C GLY A 290 -4.86 30.43 -20.02
N ILE A 291 -5.09 29.72 -21.12
CA ILE A 291 -4.18 28.70 -21.62
C ILE A 291 -3.05 29.38 -22.35
N THR A 292 -1.83 29.15 -21.95
CA THR A 292 -0.62 29.69 -22.59
C THR A 292 0.30 28.59 -23.06
N TRP A 293 1.13 28.86 -24.03
CA TRP A 293 2.22 27.99 -24.43
C TRP A 293 3.56 28.74 -24.41
N SER A 294 4.63 28.01 -24.25
CA SER A 294 5.99 28.46 -24.41
C SER A 294 6.83 27.36 -25.05
N PHE A 295 7.83 27.74 -25.84
CA PHE A 295 8.70 26.81 -26.55
C PHE A 295 10.13 26.98 -26.11
N ARG A 296 10.83 25.89 -25.96
CA ARG A 296 12.25 25.86 -25.65
C ARG A 296 13.00 25.23 -26.81
N PRO A 297 13.66 26.04 -27.67
CA PRO A 297 14.39 25.54 -28.83
C PRO A 297 15.50 24.56 -28.49
N ALA A 298 16.33 24.86 -27.46
CA ALA A 298 17.47 24.03 -27.07
C ALA A 298 17.10 22.62 -26.63
N ALA A 299 15.93 22.44 -26.00
CA ALA A 299 15.41 21.15 -25.58
C ALA A 299 14.36 20.57 -26.55
N ASN A 300 13.98 21.31 -27.56
CA ASN A 300 12.89 21.01 -28.48
C ASN A 300 11.59 20.65 -27.73
N THR A 301 11.25 21.44 -26.72
CA THR A 301 10.15 21.16 -25.80
C THR A 301 9.14 22.30 -25.82
N LEU A 302 7.86 21.93 -25.97
CA LEU A 302 6.73 22.83 -25.88
C LEU A 302 5.97 22.58 -24.58
N SER A 303 5.69 23.64 -23.82
CA SER A 303 4.97 23.60 -22.56
C SER A 303 3.63 24.29 -22.71
N ILE A 304 2.56 23.66 -22.20
CA ILE A 304 1.21 24.22 -22.08
C ILE A 304 0.91 24.47 -20.62
N ASN A 305 0.50 25.67 -20.28
CA ASN A 305 0.15 26.11 -18.93
C ASN A 305 -1.31 26.56 -18.89
N GLY A 306 -1.87 26.63 -17.70
CA GLY A 306 -3.30 26.89 -17.46
C GLY A 306 -4.10 25.60 -17.26
N GLU A 307 -5.32 25.73 -16.78
CA GLU A 307 -6.22 24.58 -16.62
C GLU A 307 -7.05 24.40 -17.90
N ILE A 308 -6.86 23.26 -18.57
CA ILE A 308 -7.66 22.89 -19.74
C ILE A 308 -9.00 22.38 -19.22
N PRO A 309 -10.13 23.03 -19.58
CA PRO A 309 -11.46 22.61 -19.15
C PRO A 309 -11.80 21.20 -19.61
N GLU A 310 -12.67 20.52 -18.87
CA GLU A 310 -13.14 19.19 -19.22
C GLU A 310 -13.75 19.18 -20.65
N GLY A 311 -13.35 18.19 -21.42
CA GLY A 311 -13.73 18.05 -22.82
C GLY A 311 -12.87 18.85 -23.81
N HIS A 312 -12.13 19.87 -23.38
CA HIS A 312 -11.23 20.63 -24.24
C HIS A 312 -9.89 19.94 -24.45
N LYS A 313 -9.18 20.29 -25.53
CA LYS A 313 -7.89 19.70 -25.90
C LYS A 313 -6.95 20.72 -26.51
N VAL A 314 -5.66 20.56 -26.24
CA VAL A 314 -4.60 21.24 -26.98
C VAL A 314 -3.94 20.22 -27.90
N LEU A 315 -3.91 20.51 -29.18
CA LEU A 315 -3.26 19.69 -30.20
C LEU A 315 -1.94 20.36 -30.60
N ILE A 316 -0.87 19.57 -30.63
CA ILE A 316 0.45 20.01 -31.04
C ILE A 316 0.81 19.21 -32.30
N ALA A 317 0.84 19.88 -33.45
CA ALA A 317 1.12 19.26 -34.74
C ALA A 317 2.51 19.64 -35.22
N CYS A 318 3.33 18.63 -35.52
CA CYS A 318 4.68 18.77 -36.07
C CYS A 318 4.68 18.38 -37.56
N TYR A 319 5.34 19.18 -38.39
CA TYR A 319 5.42 18.95 -39.82
C TYR A 319 6.88 18.92 -40.27
N ASP A 320 7.17 18.16 -41.32
CA ASP A 320 8.46 18.16 -42.02
C ASP A 320 8.61 19.32 -42.99
N GLU A 321 9.74 19.38 -43.67
CA GLU A 321 10.06 20.41 -44.67
C GLU A 321 9.10 20.43 -45.88
N ASN A 322 8.42 19.29 -46.12
CA ASN A 322 7.44 19.16 -47.21
C ASN A 322 6.03 19.52 -46.74
N GLY A 323 5.86 19.91 -45.49
CA GLY A 323 4.56 20.21 -44.88
C GLY A 323 3.71 18.96 -44.53
N MET A 324 4.32 17.78 -44.49
CA MET A 324 3.64 16.57 -44.09
C MET A 324 3.63 16.45 -42.54
N LEU A 325 2.49 16.07 -41.97
CA LEU A 325 2.35 15.83 -40.53
C LEU A 325 3.21 14.63 -40.11
N THR A 326 4.19 14.88 -39.25
CA THR A 326 5.11 13.85 -38.73
C THR A 326 4.71 13.38 -37.35
N LYS A 327 4.08 14.26 -36.52
CA LYS A 327 3.63 13.93 -35.17
C LYS A 327 2.42 14.79 -34.81
N LEU A 328 1.48 14.17 -34.06
CA LEU A 328 0.37 14.88 -33.43
C LEU A 328 0.33 14.46 -31.95
N GLU A 329 0.47 15.43 -31.05
CA GLU A 329 0.25 15.24 -29.62
C GLU A 329 -1.06 15.87 -29.20
N VAL A 330 -1.74 15.25 -28.24
CA VAL A 330 -3.03 15.71 -27.71
C VAL A 330 -2.91 15.83 -26.21
N LEU A 331 -3.07 17.04 -25.68
CA LEU A 331 -3.08 17.29 -24.25
C LEU A 331 -4.49 17.66 -23.79
N THR A 332 -4.93 16.99 -22.73
CA THR A 332 -6.19 17.29 -22.01
C THR A 332 -5.92 17.91 -20.63
N ILE A 333 -4.66 18.01 -20.26
CA ILE A 333 -4.15 18.64 -19.05
C ILE A 333 -2.90 19.46 -19.40
N LYS A 334 -2.56 20.43 -18.56
CA LYS A 334 -1.29 21.17 -18.71
C LYS A 334 -0.10 20.21 -18.63
N GLY A 335 0.96 20.51 -19.36
CA GLY A 335 2.15 19.67 -19.40
C GLY A 335 3.16 20.12 -20.44
N SER A 336 4.29 19.43 -20.50
CA SER A 336 5.36 19.68 -21.47
C SER A 336 5.54 18.46 -22.35
N VAL A 337 5.76 18.71 -23.66
CA VAL A 337 5.97 17.66 -24.66
C VAL A 337 7.28 17.89 -25.36
N LYS A 338 8.13 16.86 -25.41
CA LYS A 338 9.31 16.86 -26.27
C LYS A 338 8.89 16.57 -27.70
N LEU A 339 9.27 17.48 -28.58
CA LEU A 339 8.93 17.40 -29.98
C LEU A 339 10.08 16.79 -30.80
N PRO A 340 9.80 16.13 -31.94
CA PRO A 340 10.82 15.72 -32.86
C PRO A 340 11.42 16.99 -33.56
N ASP A 341 12.59 16.82 -34.17
CA ASP A 341 13.10 17.86 -35.08
C ASP A 341 12.09 18.05 -36.21
N SER A 342 11.56 19.25 -36.30
CA SER A 342 10.44 19.59 -37.20
C SER A 342 10.69 20.94 -37.85
N ALA A 343 10.32 21.07 -39.12
CA ALA A 343 10.41 22.32 -39.83
C ALA A 343 9.31 23.31 -39.43
N ARG A 344 8.17 22.78 -39.01
CA ARG A 344 7.03 23.60 -38.56
C ARG A 344 6.32 22.93 -37.37
N ILE A 345 5.95 23.76 -36.38
CA ILE A 345 5.16 23.34 -35.22
C ILE A 345 3.97 24.28 -35.07
N ARG A 346 2.76 23.70 -34.94
CA ARG A 346 1.52 24.44 -34.70
C ARG A 346 0.79 23.90 -33.48
N VAL A 347 0.18 24.83 -32.73
CA VAL A 347 -0.63 24.53 -31.57
C VAL A 347 -2.06 24.97 -31.83
N PHE A 348 -3.00 24.08 -31.56
CA PHE A 348 -4.44 24.31 -31.69
C PHE A 348 -5.10 24.08 -30.33
N TYR A 349 -6.02 24.96 -29.98
CA TYR A 349 -6.88 24.77 -28.80
C TYR A 349 -8.31 24.57 -29.28
N ILE A 350 -8.93 23.45 -28.92
CA ILE A 350 -10.24 23.01 -29.40
C ILE A 350 -11.16 22.65 -28.27
N ASP A 351 -12.48 22.80 -28.47
CA ASP A 351 -13.52 22.32 -27.55
C ASP A 351 -13.81 20.82 -27.69
N GLY A 352 -14.80 20.33 -26.93
CA GLY A 352 -15.22 18.93 -26.94
C GLY A 352 -15.78 18.46 -28.30
N ASP A 353 -16.32 19.37 -29.10
CA ASP A 353 -16.82 19.12 -30.47
C ASP A 353 -15.74 19.28 -31.54
N SER A 354 -14.49 19.42 -31.13
CA SER A 354 -13.33 19.64 -32.01
C SER A 354 -13.36 20.96 -32.80
N LYS A 355 -14.07 21.96 -32.29
CA LYS A 355 -14.08 23.29 -32.85
C LYS A 355 -12.93 24.12 -32.31
N PRO A 356 -12.17 24.86 -33.16
CA PRO A 356 -11.13 25.77 -32.70
C PRO A 356 -11.69 26.88 -31.82
N LEU A 357 -11.07 27.08 -30.63
CA LEU A 357 -11.38 28.16 -29.71
C LEU A 357 -10.54 29.41 -29.93
N CYS A 358 -9.46 29.27 -30.66
CA CYS A 358 -8.61 30.39 -31.09
C CYS A 358 -7.96 30.09 -32.44
N ALA A 359 -7.27 31.09 -33.04
CA ALA A 359 -6.40 30.86 -34.18
C ALA A 359 -5.25 29.93 -33.82
N ALA A 360 -4.83 29.07 -34.75
CA ALA A 360 -3.68 28.21 -34.53
C ALA A 360 -2.41 29.05 -34.28
N ALA A 361 -1.72 28.77 -33.19
CA ALA A 361 -0.44 29.41 -32.92
C ALA A 361 0.68 28.72 -33.72
N THR A 362 1.58 29.52 -34.31
CA THR A 362 2.82 29.03 -34.93
C THR A 362 3.94 29.13 -33.88
N VAL A 363 4.58 28.01 -33.60
CA VAL A 363 5.71 27.91 -32.65
C VAL A 363 7.02 27.97 -33.41
N LEU A 364 7.08 27.27 -34.52
CA LEU A 364 8.22 27.23 -35.44
C LEU A 364 7.69 27.24 -36.89
N GLU A 365 8.34 28.03 -37.76
CA GLU A 365 8.05 28.12 -39.23
C GLU A 365 9.13 27.47 -40.05
#